data_647f1f8fabf51a87f4a98604b6d6cfad
#
_entry.id   647f1f8fabf51a87f4a98604b6d6cfad
#
_cell.length_a   1.000
_cell.length_b   1.000
_cell.length_c   1.000
_cell.angle_alpha   90.00
_cell.angle_beta   90.00
_cell.angle_gamma   90.00
#
_symmetry.space_group_name_H-M   'P 1'
#
loop_
_entity.id
_entity.type
_entity.pdbx_description
1 polymer ?
#
loop_
_entity_poly.entity_id
_entity_poly.type
_entity_poly.pdbx_seq_one_letter_code
_entity_poly.pdbx_strand_id
1 'polypeptide(L)'
;MKNIILILALTISFTGYAFGECSQSDKKALEAFDHAWSVAGDNGDRAALMNILADDYVGIPTMINKTQSIEGTMAAFERNKANPQNRDQVSSDLFMISCTPTTATITHRNVVTTKNGTGGKEETFYTRSVHFLEKRGGKWQAVSSANHGLDDFGVLMYMEHDWNNAYVKRDASWFERNLAADYSGISSGTAKLLTKAAELAEFKTDKSVTESAELSEMNIRIDGNTAIVTGVNHVKGRDEKGQPMNYRLRFTDTFIKRDGRWQVWASQGTRIL
;
A
#
# COMPACT_ATOMS: atom_id res chain seq x y z
N MET A 1 -6.16 42.91 -66.22
CA MET A 1 -6.58 43.04 -64.80
C MET A 1 -6.42 41.67 -64.17
N LYS A 2 -5.38 41.48 -63.33
CA LYS A 2 -5.08 40.19 -62.63
C LYS A 2 -5.62 40.31 -61.24
N ASN A 3 -6.63 39.50 -60.91
CA ASN A 3 -7.17 39.40 -59.55
C ASN A 3 -6.26 38.53 -58.71
N ILE A 4 -5.63 39.12 -57.70
CA ILE A 4 -4.86 38.42 -56.66
C ILE A 4 -5.84 38.06 -55.55
N ILE A 5 -6.15 36.76 -55.37
CA ILE A 5 -6.90 36.24 -54.25
C ILE A 5 -5.92 36.01 -53.09
N LEU A 6 -6.06 36.81 -52.04
CA LEU A 6 -5.28 36.66 -50.80
C LEU A 6 -5.98 35.60 -49.95
N ILE A 7 -5.39 34.40 -49.86
CA ILE A 7 -5.84 33.35 -48.95
C ILE A 7 -5.20 33.62 -47.59
N LEU A 8 -6.03 34.06 -46.65
CA LEU A 8 -5.65 34.23 -45.27
C LEU A 8 -5.69 32.85 -44.59
N ALA A 9 -4.52 32.24 -44.39
CA ALA A 9 -4.40 30.97 -43.62
C ALA A 9 -4.56 31.26 -42.15
N LEU A 10 -5.72 30.91 -41.57
CA LEU A 10 -6.00 30.98 -40.17
C LEU A 10 -5.31 29.77 -39.50
N THR A 11 -4.11 29.94 -38.93
CA THR A 11 -3.46 28.92 -38.12
C THR A 11 -4.14 28.88 -36.74
N ILE A 12 -5.07 27.94 -36.58
CA ILE A 12 -5.61 27.61 -35.25
C ILE A 12 -4.52 26.84 -34.48
N SER A 13 -3.81 27.56 -33.62
CA SER A 13 -2.90 26.92 -32.65
C SER A 13 -3.77 26.19 -31.62
N PHE A 14 -3.92 24.88 -31.80
CA PHE A 14 -4.37 24.02 -30.70
C PHE A 14 -3.28 24.02 -29.63
N THR A 15 -3.40 24.89 -28.65
CA THR A 15 -2.71 24.69 -27.37
C THR A 15 -3.34 23.47 -26.73
N GLY A 16 -2.80 22.29 -26.99
CA GLY A 16 -3.12 21.10 -26.25
C GLY A 16 -2.87 21.43 -24.78
N TYR A 17 -3.92 21.48 -23.98
CA TYR A 17 -3.79 21.42 -22.53
C TYR A 17 -3.20 20.03 -22.24
N ALA A 18 -1.89 19.93 -22.15
CA ALA A 18 -1.25 18.84 -21.47
C ALA A 18 -1.76 18.94 -20.04
N PHE A 19 -2.66 18.06 -19.63
CA PHE A 19 -2.98 17.85 -18.22
C PHE A 19 -1.66 17.37 -17.59
N GLY A 20 -0.93 18.31 -17.01
CA GLY A 20 0.38 18.04 -16.43
C GLY A 20 0.21 16.98 -15.34
N GLU A 21 1.08 15.97 -15.39
CA GLU A 21 1.21 15.07 -14.25
C GLU A 21 1.56 15.88 -13.01
N CYS A 22 1.04 15.44 -11.88
CA CYS A 22 1.38 15.92 -10.56
C CYS A 22 2.89 15.94 -10.33
N SER A 23 3.41 17.07 -9.88
CA SER A 23 4.81 17.17 -9.50
C SER A 23 5.10 16.32 -8.25
N GLN A 24 6.36 15.99 -7.99
CA GLN A 24 6.75 15.29 -6.76
C GLN A 24 6.46 16.14 -5.51
N SER A 25 6.49 17.48 -5.63
CA SER A 25 6.10 18.38 -4.54
C SER A 25 4.59 18.32 -4.25
N ASP A 26 3.75 18.18 -5.29
CA ASP A 26 2.31 17.99 -5.10
C ASP A 26 2.00 16.66 -4.40
N LYS A 27 2.66 15.57 -4.83
CA LYS A 27 2.51 14.25 -4.19
C LYS A 27 2.87 14.29 -2.70
N LYS A 28 3.99 14.93 -2.35
CA LYS A 28 4.38 15.12 -0.94
C LYS A 28 3.37 15.97 -0.15
N ALA A 29 2.82 17.00 -0.78
CA ALA A 29 1.80 17.84 -0.13
C ALA A 29 0.49 17.05 0.09
N LEU A 30 0.13 16.15 -0.81
CA LEU A 30 -1.02 15.28 -0.69
C LEU A 30 -0.83 14.19 0.37
N GLU A 31 0.36 13.59 0.48
CA GLU A 31 0.70 12.70 1.61
C GLU A 31 0.63 13.42 2.95
N ALA A 32 1.17 14.65 3.02
CA ALA A 32 1.09 15.47 4.22
C ALA A 32 -0.35 15.84 4.58
N PHE A 33 -1.21 16.10 3.60
CA PHE A 33 -2.64 16.32 3.79
C PHE A 33 -3.32 15.09 4.41
N ASP A 34 -3.06 13.92 3.87
CA ASP A 34 -3.62 12.64 4.36
C ASP A 34 -3.17 12.35 5.79
N HIS A 35 -1.88 12.55 6.08
CA HIS A 35 -1.34 12.43 7.42
C HIS A 35 -1.98 13.42 8.39
N ALA A 36 -2.17 14.68 7.98
CA ALA A 36 -2.84 15.69 8.79
C ALA A 36 -4.29 15.31 9.12
N TRP A 37 -4.99 14.64 8.19
CA TRP A 37 -6.33 14.12 8.43
C TRP A 37 -6.34 13.06 9.52
N SER A 38 -5.44 12.08 9.42
CA SER A 38 -5.27 11.05 10.45
C SER A 38 -4.98 11.66 11.82
N VAL A 39 -4.01 12.59 11.90
CA VAL A 39 -3.63 13.28 13.14
C VAL A 39 -4.80 14.08 13.71
N ALA A 40 -5.59 14.75 12.89
CA ALA A 40 -6.78 15.49 13.34
C ALA A 40 -7.82 14.55 13.98
N GLY A 41 -8.03 13.38 13.39
CA GLY A 41 -8.90 12.34 13.96
C GLY A 41 -8.38 11.80 15.29
N ASP A 42 -7.10 11.50 15.36
CA ASP A 42 -6.43 10.97 16.55
C ASP A 42 -6.41 11.92 17.73
N ASN A 43 -6.38 13.22 17.47
CA ASN A 43 -6.37 14.27 18.47
C ASN A 43 -7.76 14.85 18.80
N GLY A 44 -8.81 14.41 18.10
CA GLY A 44 -10.15 14.98 18.22
C GLY A 44 -10.22 16.46 17.78
N ASP A 45 -9.38 16.84 16.81
CA ASP A 45 -9.35 18.20 16.29
C ASP A 45 -10.48 18.43 15.28
N ARG A 46 -11.65 18.75 15.82
CA ARG A 46 -12.86 19.06 15.06
C ARG A 46 -12.61 20.20 14.06
N ALA A 47 -11.85 21.23 14.43
CA ALA A 47 -11.63 22.40 13.58
C ALA A 47 -10.79 22.03 12.35
N ALA A 48 -9.75 21.22 12.52
CA ALA A 48 -8.97 20.67 11.41
C ALA A 48 -9.84 19.80 10.51
N LEU A 49 -10.66 18.87 11.07
CA LEU A 49 -11.57 18.02 10.30
C LEU A 49 -12.57 18.84 9.49
N MET A 50 -13.11 19.91 10.03
CA MET A 50 -13.99 20.84 9.31
C MET A 50 -13.34 21.49 8.08
N ASN A 51 -12.04 21.74 8.14
CA ASN A 51 -11.26 22.33 7.03
C ASN A 51 -10.81 21.28 6.00
N ILE A 52 -10.56 20.06 6.44
CA ILE A 52 -10.12 18.93 5.60
C ILE A 52 -11.26 18.43 4.71
N LEU A 53 -12.47 18.26 5.28
CA LEU A 53 -13.62 17.75 4.54
C LEU A 53 -14.33 18.90 3.80
N ALA A 54 -14.63 18.69 2.53
CA ALA A 54 -15.45 19.60 1.73
C ALA A 54 -16.89 19.65 2.26
N ASP A 55 -17.63 20.73 1.98
CA ASP A 55 -19.02 20.86 2.46
C ASP A 55 -19.97 19.84 1.83
N ASP A 56 -19.67 19.41 0.62
CA ASP A 56 -20.36 18.36 -0.12
C ASP A 56 -19.73 16.97 0.03
N TYR A 57 -18.90 16.76 1.06
CA TYR A 57 -18.23 15.47 1.30
C TYR A 57 -19.21 14.31 1.46
N VAL A 58 -18.84 13.16 0.88
CA VAL A 58 -19.59 11.90 0.97
C VAL A 58 -18.65 10.75 1.38
N GLY A 59 -18.90 10.15 2.54
CA GLY A 59 -18.21 8.94 2.99
C GLY A 59 -18.89 7.68 2.45
N ILE A 60 -18.15 6.80 1.82
CA ILE A 60 -18.61 5.55 1.19
C ILE A 60 -18.23 4.36 2.09
N PRO A 61 -19.05 3.29 2.17
CA PRO A 61 -20.31 3.03 1.45
C PRO A 61 -21.58 3.57 2.13
N THR A 62 -21.46 4.12 3.33
CA THR A 62 -22.62 4.48 4.16
C THR A 62 -23.30 5.79 3.74
N MET A 63 -22.76 6.48 2.73
CA MET A 63 -23.28 7.76 2.23
C MET A 63 -23.42 8.85 3.30
N ILE A 64 -22.53 8.83 4.30
CA ILE A 64 -22.50 9.82 5.37
C ILE A 64 -21.95 11.16 4.85
N ASN A 65 -22.55 12.26 5.28
CA ASN A 65 -22.09 13.59 4.95
C ASN A 65 -20.94 14.07 5.89
N LYS A 66 -20.40 15.25 5.61
CA LYS A 66 -19.32 15.88 6.39
C LYS A 66 -19.61 15.88 7.90
N THR A 67 -20.79 16.35 8.31
CA THR A 67 -21.16 16.44 9.73
C THR A 67 -21.17 15.06 10.37
N GLN A 68 -21.81 14.08 9.75
CA GLN A 68 -21.89 12.72 10.26
C GLN A 68 -20.52 12.06 10.35
N SER A 69 -19.64 12.31 9.36
CA SER A 69 -18.26 11.82 9.37
C SER A 69 -17.46 12.38 10.54
N ILE A 70 -17.55 13.70 10.78
CA ILE A 70 -16.87 14.37 11.90
C ILE A 70 -17.41 13.85 13.23
N GLU A 71 -18.73 13.76 13.40
CA GLU A 71 -19.33 13.24 14.63
C GLU A 71 -18.90 11.80 14.92
N GLY A 72 -18.85 10.94 13.90
CA GLY A 72 -18.33 9.59 14.02
C GLY A 72 -16.89 9.54 14.49
N THR A 73 -16.02 10.38 13.92
CA THR A 73 -14.61 10.52 14.30
C THR A 73 -14.47 11.03 15.74
N MET A 74 -15.24 12.04 16.13
CA MET A 74 -15.24 12.56 17.50
C MET A 74 -15.71 11.52 18.51
N ALA A 75 -16.76 10.75 18.19
CA ALA A 75 -17.23 9.65 19.04
C ALA A 75 -16.16 8.56 19.18
N ALA A 76 -15.41 8.24 18.13
CA ALA A 76 -14.30 7.30 18.20
C ALA A 76 -13.16 7.84 19.08
N PHE A 77 -12.80 9.11 18.93
CA PHE A 77 -11.81 9.77 19.78
C PHE A 77 -12.18 9.67 21.27
N GLU A 78 -13.42 10.02 21.64
CA GLU A 78 -13.86 9.95 23.04
C GLU A 78 -13.88 8.50 23.58
N ARG A 79 -14.29 7.51 22.78
CA ARG A 79 -14.18 6.09 23.17
C ARG A 79 -12.74 5.68 23.44
N ASN A 80 -11.80 6.07 22.55
CA ASN A 80 -10.39 5.74 22.68
C ASN A 80 -9.74 6.42 23.89
N LYS A 81 -10.15 7.67 24.18
CA LYS A 81 -9.73 8.41 25.37
C LYS A 81 -10.23 7.77 26.65
N ALA A 82 -11.47 7.28 26.67
CA ALA A 82 -12.03 6.59 27.81
C ALA A 82 -11.40 5.22 28.06
N ASN A 83 -10.93 4.55 27.01
CA ASN A 83 -10.36 3.19 27.06
C ASN A 83 -9.06 3.08 26.27
N PRO A 84 -7.98 3.79 26.68
CA PRO A 84 -6.73 3.85 25.88
C PRO A 84 -6.04 2.49 25.70
N GLN A 85 -6.27 1.55 26.64
CA GLN A 85 -5.73 0.19 26.54
C GLN A 85 -6.37 -0.65 25.42
N ASN A 86 -7.56 -0.26 24.98
CA ASN A 86 -8.31 -0.97 23.92
C ASN A 86 -8.23 -0.25 22.57
N ARG A 87 -7.45 0.84 22.49
CA ARG A 87 -7.26 1.57 21.24
C ARG A 87 -6.51 0.72 20.25
N ASP A 88 -7.04 0.61 19.04
CA ASP A 88 -6.34 0.00 17.93
C ASP A 88 -5.11 0.83 17.55
N GLN A 89 -4.04 0.13 17.21
CA GLN A 89 -2.87 0.76 16.60
C GLN A 89 -3.03 0.73 15.09
N VAL A 90 -2.96 1.90 14.46
CA VAL A 90 -3.09 2.04 13.01
C VAL A 90 -1.84 2.69 12.46
N SER A 91 -1.27 2.10 11.43
CA SER A 91 -0.23 2.71 10.60
C SER A 91 -0.63 2.63 9.14
N SER A 92 -0.22 3.64 8.35
CA SER A 92 -0.52 3.69 6.92
C SER A 92 0.77 3.60 6.11
N ASP A 93 0.73 2.83 5.01
CA ASP A 93 1.85 2.64 4.09
C ASP A 93 1.35 2.39 2.65
N LEU A 94 2.27 2.08 1.74
CA LEU A 94 1.98 1.77 0.33
C LEU A 94 1.07 2.82 -0.33
N PHE A 95 1.43 4.08 -0.12
CA PHE A 95 0.75 5.20 -0.72
C PHE A 95 0.87 5.18 -2.25
N MET A 96 -0.25 5.39 -2.92
CA MET A 96 -0.33 5.63 -4.36
C MET A 96 -1.14 6.91 -4.57
N ILE A 97 -0.55 7.87 -5.28
CA ILE A 97 -1.16 9.16 -5.55
C ILE A 97 -1.21 9.39 -7.05
N SER A 98 -2.41 9.65 -7.54
CA SER A 98 -2.67 10.15 -8.88
C SER A 98 -3.31 11.52 -8.77
N CYS A 99 -2.80 12.51 -9.48
CA CYS A 99 -3.34 13.85 -9.38
C CYS A 99 -3.19 14.70 -10.64
N THR A 100 -4.06 15.69 -10.74
CA THR A 100 -4.03 16.83 -11.66
C THR A 100 -3.77 18.11 -10.86
N PRO A 101 -3.67 19.29 -11.45
CA PRO A 101 -3.54 20.53 -10.70
C PRO A 101 -4.68 20.82 -9.72
N THR A 102 -5.87 20.23 -9.91
CA THR A 102 -7.09 20.53 -9.13
C THR A 102 -7.76 19.31 -8.51
N THR A 103 -7.42 18.10 -8.91
CA THR A 103 -8.02 16.87 -8.37
C THR A 103 -6.94 15.87 -7.99
N ALA A 104 -7.21 15.04 -6.99
CA ALA A 104 -6.32 13.97 -6.59
C ALA A 104 -7.09 12.74 -6.10
N THR A 105 -6.47 11.58 -6.30
CA THR A 105 -6.83 10.34 -5.62
C THR A 105 -5.63 9.88 -4.80
N ILE A 106 -5.83 9.70 -3.50
CA ILE A 106 -4.86 9.09 -2.60
C ILE A 106 -5.41 7.73 -2.21
N THR A 107 -4.60 6.69 -2.30
CA THR A 107 -4.93 5.39 -1.74
C THR A 107 -3.74 4.84 -0.98
N HIS A 108 -4.00 4.22 0.17
CA HIS A 108 -2.97 3.64 1.03
C HIS A 108 -3.51 2.42 1.78
N ARG A 109 -2.61 1.52 2.20
CA ARG A 109 -2.95 0.42 3.10
C ARG A 109 -2.92 0.94 4.53
N ASN A 110 -3.89 0.51 5.34
CA ASN A 110 -3.83 0.60 6.79
C ASN A 110 -3.51 -0.78 7.37
N VAL A 111 -2.54 -0.82 8.25
CA VAL A 111 -2.23 -1.96 9.10
C VAL A 111 -2.85 -1.68 10.46
N VAL A 112 -3.86 -2.45 10.84
CA VAL A 112 -4.62 -2.24 12.08
C VAL A 112 -4.32 -3.38 13.03
N THR A 113 -3.77 -3.07 14.20
CA THR A 113 -3.55 -4.05 15.27
C THR A 113 -4.53 -3.74 16.40
N THR A 114 -5.46 -4.66 16.64
CA THR A 114 -6.43 -4.60 17.73
C THR A 114 -6.06 -5.59 18.84
N LYS A 115 -6.23 -5.19 20.09
CA LYS A 115 -6.09 -6.08 21.26
C LYS A 115 -7.35 -6.88 21.54
N ASN A 116 -8.47 -6.53 20.92
CA ASN A 116 -9.78 -7.12 21.10
C ASN A 116 -10.23 -7.89 19.86
N GLY A 117 -9.32 -8.59 19.19
CA GLY A 117 -9.63 -9.47 18.08
C GLY A 117 -10.44 -10.70 18.50
N THR A 118 -10.62 -11.64 17.61
CA THR A 118 -11.41 -12.85 17.80
C THR A 118 -10.97 -13.61 19.06
N GLY A 119 -11.88 -13.82 19.98
CA GLY A 119 -11.61 -14.47 21.26
C GLY A 119 -10.80 -13.62 22.25
N GLY A 120 -10.77 -12.29 22.10
CA GLY A 120 -10.04 -11.36 22.97
C GLY A 120 -8.50 -11.40 22.81
N LYS A 121 -8.02 -11.91 21.67
CA LYS A 121 -6.59 -11.96 21.34
C LYS A 121 -6.19 -10.74 20.51
N GLU A 122 -4.90 -10.41 20.55
CA GLU A 122 -4.34 -9.42 19.62
C GLU A 122 -4.41 -9.98 18.19
N GLU A 123 -4.93 -9.16 17.28
CA GLU A 123 -5.11 -9.51 15.88
C GLU A 123 -4.68 -8.34 15.00
N THR A 124 -4.02 -8.64 13.89
CA THR A 124 -3.67 -7.65 12.87
C THR A 124 -4.46 -7.94 11.60
N PHE A 125 -5.13 -6.92 11.10
CA PHE A 125 -5.84 -6.98 9.83
C PHE A 125 -5.50 -5.76 8.97
N TYR A 126 -5.84 -5.85 7.70
CA TYR A 126 -5.49 -4.84 6.71
C TYR A 126 -6.74 -4.25 6.08
N THR A 127 -6.69 -2.93 5.85
CA THR A 127 -7.70 -2.23 5.06
C THR A 127 -7.04 -1.41 3.97
N ARG A 128 -7.81 -1.02 2.97
CA ARG A 128 -7.39 -0.08 1.93
C ARG A 128 -8.28 1.14 1.96
N SER A 129 -7.68 2.31 2.17
CA SER A 129 -8.37 3.59 2.06
C SER A 129 -8.20 4.17 0.67
N VAL A 130 -9.24 4.86 0.21
CA VAL A 130 -9.23 5.67 -1.01
C VAL A 130 -9.85 7.02 -0.66
N HIS A 131 -9.13 8.10 -0.95
CA HIS A 131 -9.56 9.46 -0.72
C HIS A 131 -9.59 10.20 -2.06
N PHE A 132 -10.69 10.85 -2.35
CA PHE A 132 -10.86 11.73 -3.51
C PHE A 132 -10.81 13.17 -3.04
N LEU A 133 -9.93 13.97 -3.64
CA LEU A 133 -9.67 15.34 -3.25
C LEU A 133 -9.87 16.30 -4.42
N GLU A 134 -10.32 17.49 -4.07
CA GLU A 134 -10.36 18.64 -4.96
C GLU A 134 -9.65 19.84 -4.35
N LYS A 135 -9.03 20.64 -5.20
CA LYS A 135 -8.41 21.91 -4.79
C LYS A 135 -9.41 23.05 -4.97
N ARG A 136 -9.98 23.52 -3.86
CA ARG A 136 -11.00 24.57 -3.82
C ARG A 136 -10.43 25.82 -3.13
N GLY A 137 -10.49 26.96 -3.81
CA GLY A 137 -9.89 28.19 -3.27
C GLY A 137 -8.38 28.08 -2.94
N GLY A 138 -7.66 27.26 -3.73
CA GLY A 138 -6.22 27.00 -3.55
C GLY A 138 -5.87 25.99 -2.45
N LYS A 139 -6.85 25.40 -1.76
CA LYS A 139 -6.65 24.41 -0.69
C LYS A 139 -7.21 23.05 -1.09
N TRP A 140 -6.50 21.98 -0.77
CA TRP A 140 -7.00 20.63 -0.92
C TRP A 140 -8.09 20.34 0.11
N GLN A 141 -9.18 19.73 -0.33
CA GLN A 141 -10.26 19.23 0.52
C GLN A 141 -10.67 17.83 0.04
N ALA A 142 -11.00 16.95 0.98
CA ALA A 142 -11.54 15.65 0.66
C ALA A 142 -13.02 15.79 0.29
N VAL A 143 -13.39 15.34 -0.91
CA VAL A 143 -14.78 15.33 -1.39
C VAL A 143 -15.44 13.97 -1.19
N SER A 144 -14.61 12.90 -1.09
CA SER A 144 -15.11 11.57 -0.76
C SER A 144 -14.00 10.72 -0.17
N SER A 145 -14.39 9.72 0.62
CA SER A 145 -13.49 8.65 1.04
C SER A 145 -14.21 7.31 1.16
N ALA A 146 -13.43 6.24 0.99
CA ALA A 146 -13.86 4.87 1.23
C ALA A 146 -12.76 4.11 1.99
N ASN A 147 -13.17 3.16 2.83
CA ASN A 147 -12.25 2.23 3.49
C ASN A 147 -12.86 0.83 3.41
N HIS A 148 -12.09 -0.14 2.95
CA HIS A 148 -12.50 -1.52 2.80
C HIS A 148 -11.50 -2.46 3.47
N GLY A 149 -12.00 -3.45 4.21
CA GLY A 149 -11.19 -4.60 4.63
C GLY A 149 -10.63 -5.31 3.39
N LEU A 150 -9.40 -5.77 3.46
CA LEU A 150 -8.83 -6.61 2.42
C LEU A 150 -9.37 -8.03 2.57
N ASP A 151 -9.82 -8.58 1.45
CA ASP A 151 -10.09 -10.00 1.32
C ASP A 151 -8.78 -10.82 1.27
N ASP A 152 -8.91 -12.13 1.23
CA ASP A 152 -7.75 -13.03 1.18
C ASP A 152 -6.85 -12.76 -0.03
N PHE A 153 -7.41 -12.35 -1.18
CA PHE A 153 -6.63 -11.97 -2.36
C PHE A 153 -5.77 -10.74 -2.06
N GLY A 154 -6.37 -9.70 -1.50
CA GLY A 154 -5.66 -8.46 -1.13
C GLY A 154 -4.60 -8.71 -0.06
N VAL A 155 -4.88 -9.54 0.95
CA VAL A 155 -3.90 -9.92 1.98
C VAL A 155 -2.70 -10.62 1.37
N LEU A 156 -2.90 -11.62 0.50
CA LEU A 156 -1.81 -12.36 -0.15
C LEU A 156 -0.97 -11.47 -1.07
N MET A 157 -1.62 -10.57 -1.84
CA MET A 157 -0.91 -9.60 -2.66
C MET A 157 0.03 -8.73 -1.82
N TYR A 158 -0.44 -8.25 -0.67
CA TYR A 158 0.39 -7.44 0.22
C TYR A 158 1.45 -8.25 0.96
N MET A 159 1.22 -9.50 1.27
CA MET A 159 2.24 -10.36 1.88
C MET A 159 3.46 -10.51 0.96
N GLU A 160 3.27 -10.61 -0.35
CA GLU A 160 4.37 -10.62 -1.32
C GLU A 160 5.14 -9.29 -1.36
N HIS A 161 4.41 -8.16 -1.37
CA HIS A 161 5.04 -6.84 -1.28
C HIS A 161 5.81 -6.66 0.03
N ASP A 162 5.25 -7.09 1.15
CA ASP A 162 5.88 -6.98 2.46
C ASP A 162 7.11 -7.89 2.56
N TRP A 163 7.09 -9.05 1.90
CA TRP A 163 8.25 -9.93 1.81
C TRP A 163 9.40 -9.25 1.09
N ASN A 164 9.14 -8.65 -0.08
CA ASN A 164 10.14 -7.86 -0.78
C ASN A 164 10.65 -6.69 0.07
N ASN A 165 9.76 -5.97 0.73
CA ASN A 165 10.12 -4.88 1.62
C ASN A 165 10.99 -5.36 2.80
N ALA A 166 10.76 -6.58 3.31
CA ALA A 166 11.59 -7.16 4.35
C ALA A 166 13.04 -7.37 3.90
N TYR A 167 13.27 -7.77 2.65
CA TYR A 167 14.63 -7.81 2.08
C TYR A 167 15.25 -6.42 1.97
N VAL A 168 14.51 -5.43 1.43
CA VAL A 168 14.99 -4.05 1.27
C VAL A 168 15.32 -3.41 2.62
N LYS A 169 14.47 -3.62 3.63
CA LYS A 169 14.60 -3.03 4.97
C LYS A 169 15.42 -3.86 5.94
N ARG A 170 15.86 -5.05 5.57
CA ARG A 170 16.53 -6.02 6.45
C ARG A 170 15.68 -6.39 7.67
N ASP A 171 14.35 -6.55 7.48
CA ASP A 171 13.42 -6.89 8.55
C ASP A 171 13.30 -8.42 8.76
N ALA A 172 14.15 -8.98 9.61
CA ALA A 172 14.11 -10.39 9.98
C ALA A 172 12.79 -10.78 10.68
N SER A 173 12.14 -9.84 11.36
CA SER A 173 10.92 -10.10 12.12
C SER A 173 9.74 -10.45 11.22
N TRP A 174 9.76 -9.98 9.97
CA TRP A 174 8.76 -10.37 8.98
C TRP A 174 8.79 -11.89 8.72
N PHE A 175 9.97 -12.46 8.53
CA PHE A 175 10.17 -13.91 8.31
C PHE A 175 9.74 -14.72 9.54
N GLU A 176 10.10 -14.25 10.74
CA GLU A 176 9.74 -14.89 12.00
C GLU A 176 8.20 -14.98 12.15
N ARG A 177 7.47 -13.94 11.77
CA ARG A 177 6.01 -13.90 11.86
C ARG A 177 5.29 -14.63 10.75
N ASN A 178 5.79 -14.55 9.51
CA ASN A 178 5.01 -14.90 8.33
C ASN A 178 5.38 -16.23 7.67
N LEU A 179 6.57 -16.79 7.92
CA LEU A 179 6.84 -18.16 7.50
C LEU A 179 6.13 -19.15 8.43
N ALA A 180 5.48 -20.16 7.86
CA ALA A 180 4.87 -21.25 8.62
C ALA A 180 5.93 -22.04 9.42
N ALA A 181 5.56 -22.68 10.52
CA ALA A 181 6.48 -23.47 11.32
C ALA A 181 7.11 -24.62 10.52
N ASP A 182 6.34 -25.19 9.59
CA ASP A 182 6.72 -26.27 8.66
C ASP A 182 7.06 -25.73 7.27
N TYR A 183 7.51 -24.49 7.15
CA TYR A 183 7.94 -23.87 5.89
C TYR A 183 9.02 -24.67 5.20
N SER A 184 8.94 -24.73 3.87
CA SER A 184 9.90 -25.36 2.98
C SER A 184 10.19 -24.47 1.79
N GLY A 185 11.40 -23.92 1.70
CA GLY A 185 11.87 -23.10 0.58
C GLY A 185 12.93 -23.81 -0.25
N ILE A 186 13.06 -23.41 -1.51
CA ILE A 186 14.20 -23.80 -2.36
C ILE A 186 14.99 -22.55 -2.69
N SER A 187 16.21 -22.48 -2.22
CA SER A 187 17.14 -21.39 -2.50
C SER A 187 17.37 -21.24 -4.00
N SER A 188 17.04 -20.09 -4.56
CA SER A 188 17.22 -19.80 -6.00
C SER A 188 18.67 -19.77 -6.47
N GLY A 189 19.62 -19.56 -5.53
CA GLY A 189 21.05 -19.51 -5.83
C GLY A 189 21.75 -20.88 -5.72
N THR A 190 21.29 -21.74 -4.81
CA THR A 190 21.98 -23.00 -4.46
C THR A 190 21.15 -24.27 -4.69
N ALA A 191 19.87 -24.14 -4.97
CA ALA A 191 18.87 -25.21 -5.06
C ALA A 191 18.74 -26.05 -3.76
N LYS A 192 19.24 -25.53 -2.63
CA LYS A 192 19.10 -26.20 -1.33
C LYS A 192 17.68 -26.07 -0.81
N LEU A 193 17.23 -27.11 -0.13
CA LEU A 193 15.99 -27.07 0.64
C LEU A 193 16.25 -26.32 1.95
N LEU A 194 15.42 -25.33 2.24
CA LEU A 194 15.49 -24.48 3.41
C LEU A 194 14.26 -24.67 4.28
N THR A 195 14.49 -24.93 5.57
CA THR A 195 13.46 -24.81 6.60
C THR A 195 13.33 -23.34 7.01
N LYS A 196 12.27 -22.99 7.75
CA LYS A 196 12.11 -21.64 8.33
C LYS A 196 13.37 -21.17 9.09
N ALA A 197 13.94 -22.05 9.90
CA ALA A 197 15.15 -21.72 10.67
C ALA A 197 16.37 -21.46 9.76
N ALA A 198 16.52 -22.26 8.69
CA ALA A 198 17.60 -22.09 7.73
C ALA A 198 17.43 -20.81 6.90
N GLU A 199 16.22 -20.54 6.40
CA GLU A 199 15.89 -19.31 5.67
C GLU A 199 16.22 -18.06 6.51
N LEU A 200 15.78 -18.06 7.77
CA LEU A 200 16.03 -16.95 8.68
C LEU A 200 17.52 -16.79 9.01
N ALA A 201 18.26 -17.89 9.14
CA ALA A 201 19.70 -17.86 9.38
C ALA A 201 20.46 -17.32 8.15
N GLU A 202 20.11 -17.77 6.93
CA GLU A 202 20.66 -17.23 5.68
C GLU A 202 20.36 -15.73 5.56
N PHE A 203 19.12 -15.31 5.77
CA PHE A 203 18.74 -13.90 5.72
C PHE A 203 19.55 -13.03 6.71
N LYS A 204 19.75 -13.49 7.95
CA LYS A 204 20.50 -12.75 8.98
C LYS A 204 21.99 -12.65 8.67
N THR A 205 22.57 -13.64 7.99
CA THR A 205 24.01 -13.71 7.67
C THR A 205 24.34 -13.12 6.30
N ASP A 206 23.41 -13.07 5.37
CA ASP A 206 23.58 -12.47 4.06
C ASP A 206 23.95 -10.99 4.18
N LYS A 207 25.04 -10.57 3.54
CA LYS A 207 25.57 -9.20 3.52
C LYS A 207 25.22 -8.44 2.25
N SER A 208 24.50 -9.06 1.34
CA SER A 208 24.00 -8.38 0.16
C SER A 208 23.02 -7.25 0.53
N VAL A 209 22.93 -6.25 -0.31
CA VAL A 209 22.03 -5.12 -0.14
C VAL A 209 21.00 -5.14 -1.27
N THR A 210 19.76 -5.40 -0.94
CA THR A 210 18.64 -5.23 -1.86
C THR A 210 18.20 -3.77 -1.83
N GLU A 211 18.41 -3.03 -2.94
CA GLU A 211 18.04 -1.63 -3.07
C GLU A 211 16.57 -1.48 -3.51
N SER A 212 16.11 -2.38 -4.38
CA SER A 212 14.70 -2.48 -4.79
C SER A 212 14.33 -3.91 -5.16
N ALA A 213 13.05 -4.23 -4.98
CA ALA A 213 12.44 -5.48 -5.40
C ALA A 213 11.01 -5.18 -5.90
N GLU A 214 10.77 -5.38 -7.18
CA GLU A 214 9.53 -4.99 -7.86
C GLU A 214 8.79 -6.21 -8.36
N LEU A 215 7.51 -6.34 -7.96
CA LEU A 215 6.63 -7.43 -8.38
C LEU A 215 5.91 -7.09 -9.67
N SER A 216 5.79 -8.07 -10.54
CA SER A 216 5.01 -8.00 -11.77
C SER A 216 4.45 -9.37 -12.15
N GLU A 217 3.54 -9.42 -13.12
CA GLU A 217 2.92 -10.65 -13.62
C GLU A 217 2.30 -11.51 -12.49
N MET A 218 1.76 -10.85 -11.47
CA MET A 218 1.19 -11.52 -10.30
C MET A 218 -0.09 -12.27 -10.63
N ASN A 219 -0.18 -13.53 -10.17
CA ASN A 219 -1.39 -14.33 -10.25
C ASN A 219 -1.61 -15.08 -8.93
N ILE A 220 -2.79 -14.94 -8.36
CA ILE A 220 -3.16 -15.55 -7.08
C ILE A 220 -4.35 -16.49 -7.30
N ARG A 221 -4.22 -17.72 -6.84
CA ARG A 221 -5.29 -18.73 -6.84
C ARG A 221 -5.51 -19.22 -5.42
N ILE A 222 -6.73 -19.17 -4.94
CA ILE A 222 -7.11 -19.53 -3.57
C ILE A 222 -8.09 -20.70 -3.63
N ASP A 223 -7.83 -21.72 -2.83
CA ASP A 223 -8.73 -22.84 -2.61
C ASP A 223 -8.80 -23.15 -1.11
N GLY A 224 -9.91 -22.73 -0.48
CA GLY A 224 -10.11 -22.85 0.95
C GLY A 224 -9.01 -22.14 1.75
N ASN A 225 -8.24 -22.90 2.50
CA ASN A 225 -7.16 -22.43 3.35
C ASN A 225 -5.77 -22.53 2.67
N THR A 226 -5.73 -22.74 1.36
CA THR A 226 -4.47 -22.83 0.60
C THR A 226 -4.50 -21.85 -0.56
N ALA A 227 -3.37 -21.21 -0.83
CA ALA A 227 -3.21 -20.34 -1.98
C ALA A 227 -1.89 -20.60 -2.69
N ILE A 228 -1.90 -20.42 -4.01
CA ILE A 228 -0.69 -20.40 -4.84
C ILE A 228 -0.58 -19.00 -5.43
N VAL A 229 0.56 -18.38 -5.21
CA VAL A 229 0.92 -17.08 -5.76
C VAL A 229 2.09 -17.29 -6.72
N THR A 230 1.95 -16.80 -7.94
CA THR A 230 3.04 -16.77 -8.92
C THR A 230 3.27 -15.36 -9.40
N GLY A 231 4.50 -15.05 -9.76
CA GLY A 231 4.84 -13.73 -10.25
C GLY A 231 6.28 -13.65 -10.75
N VAL A 232 6.68 -12.45 -11.07
CA VAL A 232 8.06 -12.10 -11.38
C VAL A 232 8.53 -11.03 -10.41
N ASN A 233 9.66 -11.28 -9.78
CA ASN A 233 10.35 -10.32 -8.92
C ASN A 233 11.59 -9.80 -9.65
N HIS A 234 11.69 -8.49 -9.81
CA HIS A 234 12.86 -7.81 -10.36
C HIS A 234 13.65 -7.19 -9.21
N VAL A 235 14.82 -7.77 -8.94
CA VAL A 235 15.69 -7.39 -7.81
C VAL A 235 16.88 -6.60 -8.31
N LYS A 236 17.13 -5.44 -7.68
CA LYS A 236 18.33 -4.62 -7.88
C LYS A 236 19.03 -4.39 -6.56
N GLY A 237 20.35 -4.30 -6.59
CA GLY A 237 21.14 -4.09 -5.38
C GLY A 237 22.61 -4.37 -5.59
N ARG A 238 23.27 -4.84 -4.53
CA ARG A 238 24.69 -5.22 -4.52
C ARG A 238 24.89 -6.54 -3.80
N ASP A 239 25.74 -7.38 -4.35
CA ASP A 239 26.16 -8.61 -3.70
C ASP A 239 27.09 -8.35 -2.49
N GLU A 240 27.48 -9.41 -1.80
CA GLU A 240 28.37 -9.33 -0.63
C GLU A 240 29.76 -8.72 -0.94
N LYS A 241 30.17 -8.71 -2.22
CA LYS A 241 31.41 -8.10 -2.71
C LYS A 241 31.21 -6.66 -3.21
N GLY A 242 29.98 -6.11 -3.06
CA GLY A 242 29.61 -4.79 -3.54
C GLY A 242 29.37 -4.70 -5.05
N GLN A 243 29.34 -5.84 -5.78
CA GLN A 243 29.08 -5.85 -7.22
C GLN A 243 27.58 -5.65 -7.48
N PRO A 244 27.21 -4.91 -8.55
CA PRO A 244 25.82 -4.68 -8.89
C PRO A 244 25.05 -6.00 -9.12
N MET A 245 23.89 -6.11 -8.51
CA MET A 245 22.91 -7.14 -8.78
C MET A 245 21.73 -6.56 -9.55
N ASN A 246 21.36 -7.20 -10.65
CA ASN A 246 20.17 -6.85 -11.42
C ASN A 246 19.67 -8.13 -12.09
N TYR A 247 18.63 -8.74 -11.53
CA TYR A 247 18.10 -9.99 -12.03
C TYR A 247 16.60 -10.11 -11.82
N ARG A 248 15.99 -11.00 -12.59
CA ARG A 248 14.58 -11.33 -12.47
C ARG A 248 14.43 -12.78 -12.01
N LEU A 249 13.46 -13.01 -11.14
CA LEU A 249 13.04 -14.33 -10.67
C LEU A 249 11.58 -14.55 -11.04
N ARG A 250 11.27 -15.68 -11.65
CA ARG A 250 9.89 -16.18 -11.64
C ARG A 250 9.72 -17.04 -10.41
N PHE A 251 8.70 -16.77 -9.63
CA PHE A 251 8.47 -17.49 -8.38
C PHE A 251 7.12 -18.19 -8.35
N THR A 252 7.05 -19.17 -7.47
CA THR A 252 5.82 -19.85 -7.06
C THR A 252 5.87 -20.01 -5.56
N ASP A 253 4.96 -19.33 -4.88
CA ASP A 253 4.83 -19.36 -3.43
C ASP A 253 3.50 -19.99 -3.06
N THR A 254 3.53 -20.86 -2.06
CA THR A 254 2.35 -21.52 -1.52
C THR A 254 2.09 -20.97 -0.13
N PHE A 255 0.86 -20.54 0.10
CA PHE A 255 0.40 -20.04 1.39
C PHE A 255 -0.59 -21.00 2.01
N ILE A 256 -0.60 -21.05 3.35
CA ILE A 256 -1.57 -21.78 4.16
C ILE A 256 -2.22 -20.85 5.17
N LYS A 257 -3.53 -20.93 5.31
CA LYS A 257 -4.28 -20.16 6.30
C LYS A 257 -4.51 -21.02 7.54
N ARG A 258 -3.91 -20.64 8.68
CA ARG A 258 -4.06 -21.32 9.97
C ARG A 258 -4.46 -20.29 11.02
N ASP A 259 -5.43 -20.62 11.83
CA ASP A 259 -5.97 -19.73 12.88
C ASP A 259 -6.36 -18.35 12.33
N GLY A 260 -7.00 -18.33 11.14
CA GLY A 260 -7.44 -17.10 10.47
C GLY A 260 -6.33 -16.30 9.78
N ARG A 261 -5.06 -16.71 9.86
CA ARG A 261 -3.91 -15.97 9.35
C ARG A 261 -3.18 -16.72 8.23
N TRP A 262 -2.92 -16.04 7.11
CA TRP A 262 -2.07 -16.56 6.04
C TRP A 262 -0.60 -16.59 6.47
N GLN A 263 0.09 -17.66 6.07
CA GLN A 263 1.52 -17.87 6.30
C GLN A 263 2.13 -18.45 5.03
N VAL A 264 3.37 -18.08 4.72
CA VAL A 264 4.13 -18.71 3.62
C VAL A 264 4.45 -20.15 4.01
N TRP A 265 4.01 -21.11 3.23
CA TRP A 265 4.20 -22.53 3.50
C TRP A 265 5.31 -23.15 2.65
N ALA A 266 5.36 -22.77 1.36
CA ALA A 266 6.48 -23.16 0.51
C ALA A 266 6.83 -22.04 -0.47
N SER A 267 8.09 -21.99 -0.91
CA SER A 267 8.58 -20.99 -1.85
C SER A 267 9.64 -21.55 -2.78
N GLN A 268 9.57 -21.17 -4.05
CA GLN A 268 10.60 -21.42 -5.03
C GLN A 268 10.70 -20.29 -6.04
N GLY A 269 11.93 -19.84 -6.31
CA GLY A 269 12.24 -18.89 -7.38
C GLY A 269 13.24 -19.45 -8.39
N THR A 270 13.03 -19.15 -9.65
CA THR A 270 13.94 -19.50 -10.75
C THR A 270 14.37 -18.24 -11.48
N ARG A 271 15.67 -18.04 -11.69
CA ARG A 271 16.17 -16.91 -12.48
C ARG A 271 15.68 -16.99 -13.92
N ILE A 272 15.21 -15.85 -14.44
CA ILE A 272 14.83 -15.69 -15.84
C ILE A 272 16.01 -15.01 -16.55
N LEU A 273 16.38 -15.56 -17.72
CA LEU A 273 17.42 -14.99 -18.57
C LEU A 273 16.92 -13.75 -19.34
#